data_28ca25565b2b86e77c37f8f328f5e755
#
_entry.id   28ca25565b2b86e77c37f8f328f5e755
#
_cell.length_a   1.000
_cell.length_b   1.000
_cell.length_c   1.000
_cell.angle_alpha   90.00
_cell.angle_beta   90.00
_cell.angle_gamma   90.00
#
_symmetry.space_group_name_H-M   'P 1'
#
loop_
_entity.id
_entity.type
_entity.pdbx_description
1 polymer ?
#
loop_
_entity_poly.entity_id
_entity_poly.type
_entity_poly.pdbx_seq_one_letter_code
_entity_poly.pdbx_strand_id
1 'polypeptide(L)'
;MKTLCLPTDLREKIRAHCVASYPHEACGLLLGQGDKITHVVPSSNLSHQPAKNFEIDSALIIQHQKSGREGREQIVGHYHSHPDGQAMPSARDQAQNYDRDLVWVIVQVTDGVAQDIKAFATASESDQLTAILLNP
;
A
#
# COMPACT_ATOMS: atom_id res chain seq x y z
N MET A 1 2.18 -15.30 -1.76
CA MET A 1 3.43 -14.58 -1.42
C MET A 1 3.61 -14.60 0.09
N LYS A 2 4.81 -14.93 0.56
CA LYS A 2 5.11 -15.00 1.99
C LYS A 2 6.03 -13.88 2.46
N THR A 3 6.73 -13.22 1.54
CA THR A 3 7.70 -12.19 1.84
C THR A 3 7.63 -11.11 0.78
N LEU A 4 7.74 -9.85 1.22
CA LEU A 4 7.86 -8.70 0.33
C LEU A 4 9.20 -8.03 0.60
N CYS A 5 9.97 -7.81 -0.45
CA CYS A 5 11.23 -7.07 -0.35
C CYS A 5 10.94 -5.59 -0.62
N LEU A 6 11.06 -4.77 0.42
CA LEU A 6 10.81 -3.33 0.36
C LEU A 6 12.05 -2.60 0.91
N PRO A 7 12.92 -2.08 0.04
CA PRO A 7 14.15 -1.41 0.46
C PRO A 7 13.92 -0.26 1.44
N THR A 8 14.87 -0.04 2.32
CA THR A 8 14.78 0.95 3.40
C THR A 8 14.50 2.35 2.88
N ASP A 9 15.13 2.77 1.80
CA ASP A 9 14.92 4.10 1.21
C ASP A 9 13.47 4.27 0.71
N LEU A 10 12.86 3.21 0.17
CA LEU A 10 11.46 3.23 -0.27
C LEU A 10 10.50 3.24 0.92
N ARG A 11 10.83 2.52 2.00
CA ARG A 11 10.05 2.60 3.25
C ARG A 11 10.03 4.03 3.79
N GLU A 12 11.16 4.71 3.75
CA GLU A 12 11.25 6.08 4.23
C GLU A 12 10.43 7.04 3.37
N LYS A 13 10.38 6.82 2.05
CA LYS A 13 9.51 7.59 1.16
C LYS A 13 8.03 7.39 1.51
N ILE A 14 7.63 6.14 1.77
CA ILE A 14 6.26 5.83 2.19
C ILE A 14 5.94 6.53 3.51
N ARG A 15 6.80 6.40 4.50
CA ARG A 15 6.60 7.03 5.82
C ARG A 15 6.48 8.55 5.70
N ALA A 16 7.35 9.18 4.93
CA ALA A 16 7.32 10.62 4.72
C ALA A 16 5.98 11.08 4.11
N HIS A 17 5.48 10.34 3.11
CA HIS A 17 4.20 10.63 2.50
C HIS A 17 3.04 10.48 3.52
N CYS A 18 3.10 9.43 4.33
CA CYS A 18 2.08 9.17 5.36
C CYS A 18 2.04 10.27 6.42
N VAL A 19 3.21 10.75 6.86
CA VAL A 19 3.30 11.85 7.82
C VAL A 19 2.79 13.16 7.20
N ALA A 20 3.18 13.44 5.96
CA ALA A 20 2.76 14.66 5.26
C ALA A 20 1.25 14.72 5.03
N SER A 21 0.60 13.57 4.90
CA SER A 21 -0.85 13.49 4.66
C SER A 21 -1.68 13.55 5.94
N TYR A 22 -1.08 13.24 7.08
CA TYR A 22 -1.81 13.21 8.36
C TYR A 22 -2.60 14.52 8.58
N PRO A 23 -3.86 14.50 9.00
CA PRO A 23 -4.65 13.37 9.51
C PRO A 23 -5.43 12.57 8.43
N HIS A 24 -5.14 12.79 7.17
CA HIS A 24 -5.71 12.00 6.08
C HIS A 24 -4.90 10.74 5.84
N GLU A 25 -5.54 9.71 5.29
CA GLU A 25 -4.83 8.52 4.81
C GLU A 25 -4.03 8.89 3.57
N ALA A 26 -2.74 8.58 3.58
CA ALA A 26 -1.92 8.59 2.38
C ALA A 26 -2.16 7.30 1.61
N CYS A 27 -1.95 7.32 0.32
CA CYS A 27 -2.00 6.11 -0.50
C CYS A 27 -1.09 6.23 -1.71
N GLY A 28 -0.75 5.08 -2.30
CA GLY A 28 0.11 5.04 -3.49
C GLY A 28 0.33 3.63 -3.98
N LEU A 29 1.03 3.52 -5.10
CA LEU A 29 1.33 2.25 -5.75
C LEU A 29 2.72 1.76 -5.40
N LEU A 30 2.86 0.44 -5.35
CA LEU A 30 4.13 -0.26 -5.22
C LEU A 30 4.42 -0.94 -6.54
N LEU A 31 5.53 -0.58 -7.17
CA LEU A 31 5.93 -1.14 -8.46
C LEU A 31 7.16 -2.01 -8.29
N GLY A 32 7.26 -3.06 -9.07
CA GLY A 32 8.43 -3.93 -9.03
C GLY A 32 8.26 -5.19 -9.87
N GLN A 33 9.00 -6.21 -9.51
CA GLN A 33 9.00 -7.50 -10.18
C GLN A 33 8.86 -8.60 -9.12
N GLY A 34 7.85 -9.44 -9.25
CA GLY A 34 7.60 -10.51 -8.29
C GLY A 34 7.37 -9.99 -6.88
N ASP A 35 8.24 -10.33 -5.95
CA ASP A 35 8.16 -9.90 -4.56
C ASP A 35 9.09 -8.72 -4.24
N LYS A 36 9.72 -8.11 -5.25
CA LYS A 36 10.70 -7.03 -5.06
C LYS A 36 10.13 -5.71 -5.51
N ILE A 37 10.00 -4.77 -4.58
CA ILE A 37 9.55 -3.42 -4.88
C ILE A 37 10.76 -2.58 -5.28
N THR A 38 10.64 -1.89 -6.41
CA THR A 38 11.70 -1.04 -6.96
C THR A 38 11.31 0.44 -7.00
N HIS A 39 10.02 0.73 -7.01
CA HIS A 39 9.50 2.09 -7.07
C HIS A 39 8.26 2.25 -6.21
N VAL A 40 8.10 3.43 -5.64
CA VAL A 40 6.91 3.84 -4.90
C VAL A 40 6.34 5.06 -5.60
N VAL A 41 5.05 5.02 -5.91
CA VAL A 41 4.36 6.10 -6.62
C VAL A 41 3.24 6.66 -5.73
N PRO A 42 3.45 7.81 -5.09
CA PRO A 42 2.42 8.45 -4.29
C PRO A 42 1.21 8.82 -5.16
N SER A 43 0.01 8.69 -4.60
CA SER A 43 -1.24 9.10 -5.21
C SER A 43 -1.92 10.15 -4.35
N SER A 44 -2.69 11.02 -4.98
CA SER A 44 -3.68 11.78 -4.25
C SER A 44 -4.73 10.82 -3.70
N ASN A 45 -5.28 11.11 -2.52
CA ASN A 45 -6.38 10.34 -1.99
C ASN A 45 -7.69 10.97 -2.46
N LEU A 46 -8.38 10.29 -3.36
CA LEU A 46 -9.61 10.80 -3.98
C LEU A 46 -10.88 10.40 -3.20
N SER A 47 -10.74 9.82 -2.04
CA SER A 47 -11.89 9.47 -1.19
C SER A 47 -12.63 10.71 -0.72
N HIS A 48 -13.96 10.60 -0.62
CA HIS A 48 -14.80 11.66 -0.03
C HIS A 48 -14.63 11.76 1.49
N GLN A 49 -14.02 10.75 2.12
CA GLN A 49 -13.72 10.72 3.54
C GLN A 49 -12.26 10.37 3.77
N PRO A 50 -11.33 11.26 3.36
CA PRO A 50 -9.90 10.90 3.30
C PRO A 50 -9.26 10.61 4.65
N ALA A 51 -9.86 11.04 5.76
CA ALA A 51 -9.36 10.69 7.09
C ALA A 51 -9.71 9.26 7.53
N LYS A 52 -10.64 8.61 6.82
CA LYS A 52 -11.16 7.28 7.17
C LYS A 52 -10.93 6.24 6.11
N ASN A 53 -10.75 6.66 4.86
CA ASN A 53 -10.67 5.79 3.70
C ASN A 53 -9.64 6.31 2.72
N PHE A 54 -9.25 5.46 1.78
CA PHE A 54 -8.42 5.90 0.66
C PHE A 54 -9.01 5.44 -0.66
N GLU A 55 -8.73 6.23 -1.69
CA GLU A 55 -9.01 5.86 -3.07
C GLU A 55 -7.85 6.36 -3.92
N ILE A 56 -7.13 5.42 -4.51
CA ILE A 56 -6.01 5.74 -5.39
C ILE A 56 -6.56 6.30 -6.71
N ASP A 57 -5.91 7.32 -7.25
CA ASP A 57 -6.26 7.91 -8.53
C ASP A 57 -6.25 6.84 -9.62
N SER A 58 -7.40 6.59 -10.23
CA SER A 58 -7.56 5.56 -11.26
C SER A 58 -6.73 5.85 -12.51
N ALA A 59 -6.49 7.12 -12.84
CA ALA A 59 -5.63 7.47 -13.96
C ALA A 59 -4.20 7.00 -13.73
N LEU A 60 -3.72 7.09 -12.50
CA LEU A 60 -2.40 6.60 -12.11
C LEU A 60 -2.31 5.07 -12.25
N ILE A 61 -3.34 4.36 -11.82
CA ILE A 61 -3.42 2.91 -11.94
C ILE A 61 -3.37 2.49 -13.41
N ILE A 62 -4.17 3.12 -14.25
CA ILE A 62 -4.24 2.82 -15.70
C ILE A 62 -2.88 3.07 -16.35
N GLN A 63 -2.23 4.18 -16.03
CA GLN A 63 -0.91 4.53 -16.55
C GLN A 63 0.11 3.44 -16.25
N HIS A 64 0.16 2.96 -15.01
CA HIS A 64 1.14 1.96 -14.59
C HIS A 64 0.78 0.54 -15.02
N GLN A 65 -0.50 0.24 -15.17
CA GLN A 65 -0.93 -1.02 -15.80
C GLN A 65 -0.46 -1.09 -17.25
N LYS A 66 -0.59 0.00 -17.98
CA LYS A 66 -0.13 0.09 -19.37
C LYS A 66 1.39 -0.09 -19.47
N SER A 67 2.14 0.64 -18.65
CA SER A 67 3.61 0.50 -18.60
C SER A 67 4.04 -0.93 -18.29
N GLY A 68 3.36 -1.59 -17.36
CA GLY A 68 3.62 -2.99 -17.01
C GLY A 68 3.41 -3.93 -18.19
N ARG A 69 2.35 -3.72 -18.97
CA ARG A 69 2.11 -4.53 -20.18
C ARG A 69 3.19 -4.32 -21.24
N GLU A 70 3.87 -3.18 -21.21
CA GLU A 70 4.98 -2.86 -22.12
C GLU A 70 6.33 -3.39 -21.60
N GLY A 71 6.32 -4.26 -20.59
CA GLY A 71 7.52 -4.90 -20.05
C GLY A 71 8.27 -4.10 -19.01
N ARG A 72 7.69 -3.00 -18.50
CA ARG A 72 8.26 -2.21 -17.41
C ARG A 72 7.82 -2.77 -16.06
N GLU A 73 8.16 -2.06 -14.98
CA GLU A 73 7.79 -2.48 -13.63
C GLU A 73 6.29 -2.71 -13.51
N GLN A 74 5.93 -3.81 -12.84
CA GLN A 74 4.53 -4.20 -12.64
C GLN A 74 3.98 -3.54 -11.38
N ILE A 75 2.67 -3.36 -11.31
CA ILE A 75 2.01 -3.02 -10.05
C ILE A 75 2.00 -4.29 -9.19
N VAL A 76 2.78 -4.28 -8.12
CA VAL A 76 2.85 -5.39 -7.16
C VAL A 76 1.79 -5.22 -6.07
N GLY A 77 1.46 -3.99 -5.72
CA GLY A 77 0.50 -3.69 -4.69
C GLY A 77 0.34 -2.21 -4.47
N HIS A 78 -0.16 -1.87 -3.30
CA HIS A 78 -0.36 -0.48 -2.90
C HIS A 78 -0.10 -0.32 -1.41
N TYR A 79 0.04 0.94 -0.99
CA TYR A 79 0.17 1.27 0.42
C TYR A 79 -0.85 2.32 0.83
N HIS A 80 -1.19 2.33 2.09
CA HIS A 80 -1.94 3.42 2.71
C HIS A 80 -1.58 3.54 4.18
N SER A 81 -1.95 4.67 4.78
CA SER A 81 -1.73 4.88 6.21
C SER A 81 -3.04 4.77 6.98
N HIS A 82 -2.92 4.39 8.26
CA HIS A 82 -4.02 4.43 9.23
C HIS A 82 -3.72 5.53 10.24
N PRO A 83 -4.27 6.75 10.05
CA PRO A 83 -4.09 7.83 11.02
C PRO A 83 -4.74 7.47 12.36
N ASP A 84 -3.91 7.43 13.41
CA ASP A 84 -4.30 7.07 14.77
C ASP A 84 -4.94 5.68 14.90
N GLY A 85 -4.69 4.80 13.92
CA GLY A 85 -5.12 3.41 13.92
C GLY A 85 -3.94 2.46 13.87
N GLN A 86 -4.21 1.16 13.95
CA GLN A 86 -3.18 0.13 13.91
C GLN A 86 -2.78 -0.22 12.47
N ALA A 87 -1.55 -0.73 12.29
CA ALA A 87 -1.04 -1.19 11.00
C ALA A 87 -1.59 -2.60 10.69
N MET A 88 -2.92 -2.70 10.60
CA MET A 88 -3.64 -3.94 10.29
C MET A 88 -4.81 -3.63 9.38
N PRO A 89 -5.19 -4.55 8.48
CA PRO A 89 -6.34 -4.33 7.63
C PRO A 89 -7.61 -4.11 8.46
N SER A 90 -8.34 -3.05 8.13
CA SER A 90 -9.66 -2.81 8.70
C SER A 90 -10.70 -3.72 8.02
N ALA A 91 -11.92 -3.77 8.58
CA ALA A 91 -13.02 -4.48 7.93
C ALA A 91 -13.29 -3.92 6.53
N ARG A 92 -13.17 -2.60 6.36
CA ARG A 92 -13.30 -1.95 5.07
C ARG A 92 -12.20 -2.36 4.10
N ASP A 93 -10.95 -2.44 4.58
CA ASP A 93 -9.83 -2.90 3.76
C ASP A 93 -10.09 -4.33 3.26
N GLN A 94 -10.51 -5.24 4.13
CA GLN A 94 -10.85 -6.61 3.75
C GLN A 94 -11.95 -6.64 2.69
N ALA A 95 -12.98 -5.82 2.86
CA ALA A 95 -14.11 -5.75 1.92
C ALA A 95 -13.71 -5.18 0.56
N GLN A 96 -12.67 -4.35 0.51
CA GLN A 96 -12.18 -3.70 -0.71
C GLN A 96 -11.00 -4.41 -1.36
N ASN A 97 -10.69 -5.62 -0.92
CA ASN A 97 -9.62 -6.43 -1.51
C ASN A 97 -10.14 -7.12 -2.78
N TYR A 98 -10.28 -6.34 -3.86
CA TYR A 98 -10.85 -6.83 -5.12
C TYR A 98 -9.86 -7.61 -5.97
N ASP A 99 -8.57 -7.29 -5.88
CA ASP A 99 -7.52 -7.97 -6.61
C ASP A 99 -6.64 -8.76 -5.64
N ARG A 100 -6.82 -10.09 -5.64
CA ARG A 100 -6.14 -11.00 -4.73
C ARG A 100 -4.63 -11.06 -4.95
N ASP A 101 -4.15 -10.62 -6.10
CA ASP A 101 -2.74 -10.69 -6.45
C ASP A 101 -1.94 -9.50 -5.92
N LEU A 102 -2.60 -8.46 -5.47
CA LEU A 102 -1.94 -7.26 -4.96
C LEU A 102 -1.60 -7.39 -3.47
N VAL A 103 -0.37 -6.99 -3.12
CA VAL A 103 0.01 -6.87 -1.72
C VAL A 103 -0.42 -5.52 -1.16
N TRP A 104 -0.68 -5.49 0.13
CA TRP A 104 -1.08 -4.30 0.87
C TRP A 104 0.01 -3.95 1.87
N VAL A 105 0.47 -2.72 1.85
CA VAL A 105 1.37 -2.18 2.88
C VAL A 105 0.61 -1.13 3.66
N ILE A 106 0.58 -1.28 4.98
CA ILE A 106 -0.16 -0.38 5.87
C ILE A 106 0.82 0.25 6.86
N VAL A 107 0.74 1.57 6.99
CA VAL A 107 1.59 2.35 7.89
C VAL A 107 0.74 2.93 9.00
N GLN A 108 1.10 2.65 10.24
CA GLN A 108 0.49 3.28 11.40
C GLN A 108 1.08 4.68 11.59
N VAL A 109 0.24 5.70 11.70
CA VAL A 109 0.65 7.07 12.00
C VAL A 109 -0.10 7.52 13.24
N THR A 110 0.62 7.76 14.34
CA THR A 110 0.05 8.16 15.61
C THR A 110 0.46 9.59 15.95
N ASP A 111 -0.51 10.47 16.12
CA ASP A 111 -0.26 11.90 16.39
C ASP A 111 0.76 12.51 15.40
N GLY A 112 0.64 12.15 14.13
CA GLY A 112 1.51 12.67 13.08
C GLY A 112 2.88 12.02 12.99
N VAL A 113 3.14 10.95 13.77
CA VAL A 113 4.42 10.24 13.78
C VAL A 113 4.24 8.85 13.18
N ALA A 114 5.05 8.51 12.16
CA ALA A 114 5.01 7.18 11.56
C ALA A 114 5.56 6.13 12.54
N GLN A 115 4.78 5.08 12.74
CA GLN A 115 5.10 3.97 13.63
C GLN A 115 5.36 2.71 12.79
N ASP A 116 4.62 1.62 13.05
CA ASP A 116 4.80 0.36 12.37
C ASP A 116 4.44 0.44 10.90
N ILE A 117 5.20 -0.29 10.07
CA ILE A 117 4.88 -0.56 8.69
C ILE A 117 4.79 -2.08 8.53
N LYS A 118 3.68 -2.57 7.98
CA LYS A 118 3.43 -4.00 7.84
C LYS A 118 2.86 -4.31 6.47
N ALA A 119 3.13 -5.54 6.01
CA ALA A 119 2.69 -6.01 4.70
C ALA A 119 1.72 -7.18 4.84
N PHE A 120 0.77 -7.26 3.92
CA PHE A 120 -0.30 -8.26 3.90
C PHE A 120 -0.52 -8.74 2.49
N ALA A 121 -0.90 -10.01 2.37
CA ALA A 121 -1.30 -10.61 1.10
C ALA A 121 -2.54 -11.47 1.34
N THR A 122 -3.31 -11.71 0.29
CA THR A 122 -4.49 -12.57 0.37
C THR A 122 -4.04 -14.02 0.57
N ALA A 123 -4.55 -14.68 1.60
CA ALA A 123 -4.27 -16.07 1.85
C ALA A 123 -4.82 -16.96 0.74
N SER A 124 -4.08 -18.02 0.36
CA SER A 124 -4.49 -18.91 -0.73
C SER A 124 -5.79 -19.66 -0.44
N GLU A 125 -6.11 -19.87 0.84
CA GLU A 125 -7.26 -20.69 1.27
C GLU A 125 -8.46 -19.84 1.70
N SER A 126 -8.37 -18.52 1.65
CA SER A 126 -9.45 -17.62 2.04
C SER A 126 -9.34 -16.32 1.25
N ASP A 127 -10.30 -15.41 1.46
CA ASP A 127 -10.25 -14.07 0.86
C ASP A 127 -9.66 -13.03 1.82
N GLN A 128 -9.09 -13.49 2.94
CA GLN A 128 -8.59 -12.61 3.98
C GLN A 128 -7.15 -12.19 3.72
N LEU A 129 -6.88 -10.90 3.96
CA LEU A 129 -5.52 -10.38 4.00
C LEU A 129 -4.84 -10.89 5.27
N THR A 130 -3.68 -11.51 5.11
CA THR A 130 -2.87 -12.04 6.21
C THR A 130 -1.47 -11.46 6.16
N ALA A 131 -0.84 -11.31 7.32
CA ALA A 131 0.49 -10.74 7.42
C ALA A 131 1.53 -11.57 6.68
N ILE A 132 2.43 -10.89 5.99
CA ILE A 132 3.61 -11.50 5.37
C ILE A 132 4.86 -10.80 5.89
N LEU A 133 6.03 -11.44 5.69
CA LEU A 133 7.30 -10.87 6.12
C LEU A 133 7.67 -9.69 5.24
N LEU A 134 8.23 -8.65 5.86
CA LEU A 134 8.71 -7.46 5.18
C LEU A 134 10.21 -7.38 5.34
N ASN A 135 10.97 -7.52 4.24
CA ASN A 135 12.43 -7.49 4.23
C ASN A 135 12.93 -6.20 3.55
N PRO A 136 14.10 -5.69 3.98
CA PRO A 136 14.72 -4.55 3.32
C PRO A 136 15.22 -4.87 1.92
#